data_fcc534d439f7ed1dc61d9b99b5ffa20f
#
_entry.id   fcc534d439f7ed1dc61d9b99b5ffa20f
#
_cell.length_a   1.000
_cell.length_b   1.000
_cell.length_c   1.000
_cell.angle_alpha   90.00
_cell.angle_beta   90.00
_cell.angle_gamma   90.00
#
_symmetry.space_group_name_H-M   'P 1'
#
loop_
_entity.id
_entity.type
_entity.pdbx_description
1 polymer ?
#
loop_
_entity_poly.entity_id
_entity_poly.type
_entity_poly.pdbx_seq_one_letter_code
_entity_poly.pdbx_strand_id
1 'polypeptide(L)'
;MDAAGPSIQLQQQENGLGRRNGQQQQQQQQEQLPQEPDQQQQQQVQESPDRQQSSQQHQQPGQAGAAAAAAARAVGSVTRSISSDPDYEVPQGKLTETQVLLAHAERLHLDRYGFIVSEAEAHARAARARRTPAQAKREQRHVAKWRRMLGSSREEFMAYAASRPKKLKRRVRKGIPDEFRGLAWQYLSGGRELMQAHPGHYARLLTSGSDPVDLEIMRDLNRTFPNHVFFHQRQGPGQQSLFHVLRAYSAHDRQVGYVQGMGFVTAILLMYMSEEEAFWTLTALLKGSSSHPPLEGMYQAGMPLLQQFLFQFHELLKQEQPKLGGHLEAEGVVPSMYCTHWFNTIFAYSLPFEQLLRVWDVFLLEGMKVVFRVGAALLLSAQDTLLAAPFERLVEALNGRRFPLLSRHPDALMKAALRIPVSRQLELLQHKYQQQVAAAQAAAAAARGSSGSGGATPDESQYPVVPVAMGPSS
;
A
#
# COMPACT_ATOMS: atom_id res chain seq x y z
N MET A 1 16.67 67.00 26.10
CA MET A 1 17.47 66.19 26.99
C MET A 1 16.73 64.84 27.02
N ASP A 2 16.94 63.98 26.02
CA ASP A 2 17.89 62.85 25.98
C ASP A 2 17.41 61.69 26.86
N ALA A 3 17.23 60.48 26.42
CA ALA A 3 17.84 59.69 25.40
C ALA A 3 16.94 58.47 25.13
N ALA A 4 16.72 58.15 23.87
CA ALA A 4 16.22 56.83 23.46
C ALA A 4 17.41 56.00 22.99
N GLY A 5 17.70 54.89 23.69
CA GLY A 5 18.81 53.98 23.43
C GLY A 5 18.45 52.83 22.48
N PRO A 6 19.44 52.09 21.98
CA PRO A 6 19.28 51.19 20.83
C PRO A 6 19.00 49.75 21.26
N SER A 7 17.74 49.33 21.21
CA SER A 7 17.36 47.95 21.55
C SER A 7 16.64 47.18 20.44
N ILE A 8 16.39 47.77 19.27
CA ILE A 8 15.58 47.14 18.20
C ILE A 8 16.43 46.40 17.14
N GLN A 9 17.72 46.74 16.99
CA GLN A 9 18.56 46.10 15.96
C GLN A 9 19.16 44.75 16.35
N LEU A 10 19.28 44.42 17.64
CA LEU A 10 19.80 43.10 18.08
C LEU A 10 18.77 41.98 17.99
N GLN A 11 17.48 42.27 18.12
CA GLN A 11 16.42 41.24 18.01
C GLN A 11 16.14 40.80 16.57
N GLN A 12 16.49 41.56 15.55
CA GLN A 12 16.31 41.14 14.15
C GLN A 12 17.46 40.26 13.64
N GLN A 13 18.64 40.30 14.24
CA GLN A 13 19.74 39.38 13.85
C GLN A 13 19.63 37.99 14.48
N GLU A 14 19.06 37.84 15.67
CA GLU A 14 18.85 36.52 16.28
C GLU A 14 17.73 35.72 15.62
N ASN A 15 16.67 36.40 15.13
CA ASN A 15 15.59 35.71 14.38
C ASN A 15 15.98 35.27 12.96
N GLY A 16 17.05 35.83 12.38
CA GLY A 16 17.58 35.41 11.07
C GLY A 16 18.46 34.17 11.14
N LEU A 17 19.17 33.94 12.24
CA LEU A 17 20.04 32.82 12.45
C LEU A 17 19.26 31.53 12.83
N GLY A 18 18.16 31.65 13.59
CA GLY A 18 17.32 30.53 13.97
C GLY A 18 16.57 29.87 12.78
N ARG A 19 16.21 30.65 11.76
CA ARG A 19 15.53 30.11 10.57
C ARG A 19 16.47 29.36 9.60
N ARG A 20 17.74 29.73 9.52
CA ARG A 20 18.72 29.04 8.67
C ARG A 20 19.17 27.69 9.27
N ASN A 21 19.27 27.60 10.59
CA ASN A 21 19.61 26.33 11.26
C ASN A 21 18.50 25.28 11.20
N GLY A 22 17.22 25.69 11.22
CA GLY A 22 16.09 24.77 11.09
C GLY A 22 15.97 24.12 9.70
N GLN A 23 16.30 24.84 8.63
CA GLN A 23 16.26 24.29 7.28
C GLN A 23 17.46 23.38 6.98
N GLN A 24 18.64 23.65 7.52
CA GLN A 24 19.80 22.76 7.38
C GLN A 24 19.66 21.46 8.19
N GLN A 25 19.00 21.50 9.35
CA GLN A 25 18.72 20.28 10.10
C GLN A 25 17.66 19.39 9.43
N GLN A 26 16.69 19.95 8.74
CA GLN A 26 15.71 19.14 7.98
C GLN A 26 16.32 18.50 6.73
N GLN A 27 17.27 19.13 6.07
CA GLN A 27 18.00 18.52 4.95
C GLN A 27 18.98 17.43 5.42
N GLN A 28 19.65 17.61 6.55
CA GLN A 28 20.55 16.60 7.10
C GLN A 28 19.84 15.37 7.67
N GLN A 29 18.58 15.49 8.11
CA GLN A 29 17.79 14.32 8.57
C GLN A 29 17.23 13.47 7.41
N GLN A 30 17.18 13.98 6.19
CA GLN A 30 16.81 13.18 5.01
C GLN A 30 17.98 12.37 4.43
N GLU A 31 19.22 12.71 4.75
CA GLU A 31 20.43 12.01 4.26
C GLU A 31 20.99 10.94 5.22
N GLN A 32 20.45 10.79 6.43
CA GLN A 32 20.92 9.79 7.42
C GLN A 32 19.98 8.59 7.53
N LEU A 33 19.81 7.86 6.44
CA LEU A 33 19.40 6.45 6.48
C LEU A 33 20.67 5.58 6.35
N PRO A 34 20.85 4.55 7.16
CA PRO A 34 22.05 3.72 7.11
C PRO A 34 22.14 3.01 5.77
N GLN A 35 23.18 3.28 5.01
CA GLN A 35 23.59 2.48 3.85
C GLN A 35 24.44 1.34 4.36
N GLU A 36 24.06 0.11 4.04
CA GLU A 36 24.93 -1.06 4.24
C GLU A 36 26.16 -0.98 3.32
N PRO A 37 27.34 -1.46 3.77
CA PRO A 37 28.58 -1.27 3.04
C PRO A 37 28.68 -2.17 1.80
N ASP A 38 28.86 -1.54 0.64
CA ASP A 38 29.32 -2.16 -0.58
C ASP A 38 30.80 -2.57 -0.45
N GLN A 39 31.05 -3.86 -0.42
CA GLN A 39 32.41 -4.39 -0.55
C GLN A 39 32.77 -4.50 -2.03
N GLN A 40 33.41 -3.47 -2.57
CA GLN A 40 34.17 -3.56 -3.80
C GLN A 40 35.60 -3.99 -3.49
N GLN A 41 35.94 -5.24 -3.78
CA GLN A 41 37.33 -5.67 -3.99
C GLN A 41 37.64 -5.56 -5.47
N GLN A 42 38.40 -4.53 -5.82
CA GLN A 42 39.14 -4.43 -7.09
C GLN A 42 40.38 -5.32 -7.02
N GLN A 43 40.43 -6.33 -7.85
CA GLN A 43 41.71 -6.96 -8.22
C GLN A 43 42.07 -6.54 -9.65
N GLN A 44 43.14 -5.74 -9.74
CA GLN A 44 43.89 -5.48 -10.97
C GLN A 44 44.57 -6.77 -11.42
N VAL A 45 44.41 -7.17 -12.68
CA VAL A 45 45.30 -8.09 -13.35
C VAL A 45 45.71 -7.44 -14.64
N GLN A 46 47.06 -7.38 -14.79
CA GLN A 46 47.83 -6.79 -15.90
C GLN A 46 47.57 -7.50 -17.23
N GLU A 47 47.52 -6.70 -18.27
CA GLU A 47 47.57 -7.13 -19.68
C GLU A 47 48.97 -7.64 -20.04
N SER A 48 49.00 -8.68 -20.86
CA SER A 48 50.09 -8.97 -21.85
C SER A 48 49.50 -9.71 -23.03
N PRO A 49 49.95 -9.37 -24.25
CA PRO A 49 49.34 -9.84 -25.51
C PRO A 49 50.04 -11.07 -26.06
N ASP A 50 49.32 -12.01 -26.64
CA ASP A 50 49.61 -12.63 -27.91
C ASP A 50 48.75 -13.87 -28.23
N ARG A 51 48.43 -13.94 -29.51
CA ARG A 51 48.03 -15.07 -30.34
C ARG A 51 46.56 -15.30 -30.67
N GLN A 52 46.29 -14.84 -31.86
CA GLN A 52 45.24 -15.34 -32.74
C GLN A 52 45.33 -16.86 -32.96
N GLN A 53 44.21 -17.56 -32.84
CA GLN A 53 43.64 -18.41 -33.93
C GLN A 53 42.49 -19.30 -33.42
N SER A 54 41.37 -19.17 -34.11
CA SER A 54 40.37 -20.19 -34.43
C SER A 54 39.82 -21.14 -33.36
N SER A 55 38.55 -20.97 -33.04
CA SER A 55 37.55 -22.05 -33.22
C SER A 55 36.17 -21.52 -32.83
N GLN A 56 35.26 -21.40 -33.76
CA GLN A 56 33.83 -21.26 -33.54
C GLN A 56 33.33 -22.54 -32.86
N GLN A 57 33.01 -22.44 -31.56
CA GLN A 57 32.14 -23.41 -30.90
C GLN A 57 30.90 -22.69 -30.43
N HIS A 58 29.77 -23.06 -31.05
CA HIS A 58 28.42 -22.74 -30.58
C HIS A 58 28.27 -23.18 -29.13
N GLN A 59 28.28 -22.23 -28.22
CA GLN A 59 27.78 -22.48 -26.85
C GLN A 59 26.25 -22.43 -26.89
N GLN A 60 25.64 -23.58 -26.71
CA GLN A 60 24.21 -23.71 -26.40
C GLN A 60 23.90 -22.98 -25.09
N PRO A 61 22.80 -22.20 -24.99
CA PRO A 61 22.37 -21.59 -23.72
C PRO A 61 22.11 -22.70 -22.72
N GLY A 62 22.70 -22.55 -21.54
CA GLY A 62 22.64 -23.54 -20.46
C GLY A 62 21.18 -23.91 -20.08
N GLN A 63 20.98 -25.17 -19.69
CA GLN A 63 19.68 -25.78 -19.37
C GLN A 63 18.84 -24.97 -18.35
N ALA A 64 19.44 -24.15 -17.49
CA ALA A 64 18.75 -23.25 -16.57
C ALA A 64 17.98 -22.12 -17.28
N GLY A 65 18.55 -21.55 -18.36
CA GLY A 65 17.86 -20.52 -19.15
C GLY A 65 16.69 -21.09 -19.96
N ALA A 66 16.82 -22.34 -20.44
CA ALA A 66 15.74 -23.01 -21.18
C ALA A 66 14.56 -23.38 -20.27
N ALA A 67 14.82 -23.79 -19.01
CA ALA A 67 13.78 -24.08 -18.03
C ALA A 67 13.01 -22.82 -17.60
N ALA A 68 13.72 -21.71 -17.38
CA ALA A 68 13.08 -20.40 -17.06
C ALA A 68 12.24 -19.87 -18.23
N ALA A 69 12.75 -20.00 -19.47
CA ALA A 69 12.01 -19.62 -20.68
C ALA A 69 10.81 -20.54 -20.96
N ALA A 70 10.90 -21.82 -20.62
CA ALA A 70 9.79 -22.77 -20.71
C ALA A 70 8.73 -22.49 -19.62
N ALA A 71 9.14 -22.17 -18.40
CA ALA A 71 8.25 -21.75 -17.33
C ALA A 71 7.53 -20.44 -17.68
N ALA A 72 8.23 -19.44 -18.23
CA ALA A 72 7.64 -18.18 -18.69
C ALA A 72 6.64 -18.38 -19.85
N ARG A 73 6.90 -19.32 -20.76
CA ARG A 73 5.96 -19.69 -21.84
C ARG A 73 4.76 -20.48 -21.31
N ALA A 74 4.95 -21.34 -20.32
CA ALA A 74 3.87 -22.07 -19.65
C ALA A 74 2.93 -21.10 -18.90
N VAL A 75 3.49 -20.11 -18.19
CA VAL A 75 2.72 -19.04 -17.54
C VAL A 75 1.90 -18.25 -18.55
N GLY A 76 2.51 -17.88 -19.71
CA GLY A 76 1.82 -17.15 -20.78
C GLY A 76 0.77 -17.99 -21.52
N SER A 77 0.85 -19.33 -21.48
CA SER A 77 -0.18 -20.20 -22.06
C SER A 77 -1.32 -20.50 -21.07
N VAL A 78 -1.03 -20.64 -19.79
CA VAL A 78 -2.01 -20.87 -18.74
C VAL A 78 -2.89 -19.63 -18.54
N THR A 79 -2.30 -18.41 -18.55
CA THR A 79 -3.07 -17.16 -18.45
C THR A 79 -3.97 -16.90 -19.67
N ARG A 80 -3.60 -17.41 -20.86
CA ARG A 80 -4.45 -17.31 -22.06
C ARG A 80 -5.59 -18.33 -22.08
N SER A 81 -5.45 -19.47 -21.39
CA SER A 81 -6.46 -20.54 -21.36
C SER A 81 -7.53 -20.35 -20.32
N ILE A 82 -7.26 -19.56 -19.27
CA ILE A 82 -8.14 -19.41 -18.10
C ILE A 82 -9.27 -18.36 -18.34
N SER A 83 -9.15 -17.48 -19.34
CA SER A 83 -10.12 -16.38 -19.56
C SER A 83 -11.37 -16.75 -20.32
N SER A 84 -11.53 -18.00 -20.78
CA SER A 84 -12.65 -18.43 -21.63
C SER A 84 -13.30 -19.77 -21.23
N ASP A 85 -12.93 -20.35 -20.10
CA ASP A 85 -13.44 -21.64 -19.68
C ASP A 85 -14.60 -21.48 -18.67
N PRO A 86 -15.84 -21.97 -18.97
CA PRO A 86 -16.94 -21.93 -18.02
C PRO A 86 -16.71 -22.81 -16.77
N ASP A 87 -15.73 -23.71 -16.81
CA ASP A 87 -15.33 -24.57 -15.70
C ASP A 87 -14.13 -24.02 -14.90
N TYR A 88 -13.92 -22.68 -14.86
CA TYR A 88 -12.86 -22.06 -14.08
C TYR A 88 -12.85 -22.57 -12.65
N GLU A 89 -11.96 -23.53 -12.38
CA GLU A 89 -11.61 -23.93 -11.01
C GLU A 89 -10.85 -22.76 -10.35
N VAL A 90 -11.53 -22.11 -9.41
CA VAL A 90 -10.95 -21.06 -8.57
C VAL A 90 -9.62 -21.55 -8.01
N PRO A 91 -8.48 -20.90 -8.27
CA PRO A 91 -7.22 -21.31 -7.67
C PRO A 91 -7.42 -21.37 -6.17
N GLN A 92 -7.30 -22.56 -5.60
CA GLN A 92 -7.35 -22.70 -4.15
C GLN A 92 -6.22 -21.84 -3.60
N GLY A 93 -6.42 -21.08 -2.54
CA GLY A 93 -5.44 -20.19 -1.90
C GLY A 93 -4.17 -20.89 -1.44
N LYS A 94 -3.69 -21.74 -2.28
CA LYS A 94 -2.42 -22.43 -2.33
C LYS A 94 -1.56 -21.69 -3.35
N LEU A 95 -0.28 -21.73 -3.13
CA LEU A 95 0.72 -21.29 -4.10
C LEU A 95 0.34 -21.79 -5.49
N THR A 96 0.44 -20.93 -6.49
CA THR A 96 0.28 -21.37 -7.87
C THR A 96 1.33 -22.41 -8.20
N GLU A 97 1.07 -23.30 -9.16
CA GLU A 97 2.06 -24.30 -9.60
C GLU A 97 3.41 -23.63 -9.93
N THR A 98 3.39 -22.46 -10.56
CA THR A 98 4.58 -21.66 -10.85
C THR A 98 5.34 -21.24 -9.59
N GLN A 99 4.64 -20.81 -8.54
CA GLN A 99 5.27 -20.44 -7.26
C GLN A 99 5.88 -21.67 -6.57
N VAL A 100 5.23 -22.81 -6.66
CA VAL A 100 5.75 -24.10 -6.14
C VAL A 100 6.98 -24.53 -6.93
N LEU A 101 6.96 -24.44 -8.26
CA LEU A 101 8.10 -24.78 -9.11
C LEU A 101 9.30 -23.88 -8.85
N LEU A 102 9.08 -22.57 -8.70
CA LEU A 102 10.14 -21.61 -8.34
C LEU A 102 10.76 -21.94 -6.99
N ALA A 103 9.92 -22.24 -5.98
CA ALA A 103 10.40 -22.61 -4.65
C ALA A 103 11.22 -23.91 -4.66
N HIS A 104 10.78 -24.92 -5.42
CA HIS A 104 11.53 -26.16 -5.57
C HIS A 104 12.85 -25.96 -6.31
N ALA A 105 12.87 -25.16 -7.38
CA ALA A 105 14.08 -24.86 -8.13
C ALA A 105 15.15 -24.16 -7.27
N GLU A 106 14.74 -23.30 -6.35
CA GLU A 106 15.64 -22.52 -5.48
C GLU A 106 15.79 -23.12 -4.07
N ARG A 107 15.16 -24.25 -3.78
CA ARG A 107 15.14 -24.91 -2.45
C ARG A 107 14.68 -23.99 -1.31
N LEU A 108 13.69 -23.14 -1.57
CA LEU A 108 13.18 -22.18 -0.62
C LEU A 108 12.13 -22.79 0.30
N HIS A 109 12.18 -22.44 1.58
CA HIS A 109 11.11 -22.73 2.53
C HIS A 109 10.07 -21.61 2.48
N LEU A 110 8.82 -21.96 2.20
CA LEU A 110 7.73 -21.00 2.08
C LEU A 110 6.69 -21.17 3.19
N ASP A 111 6.12 -20.05 3.61
CA ASP A 111 4.89 -20.11 4.38
C ASP A 111 3.66 -20.37 3.46
N ARG A 112 2.48 -20.51 4.06
CA ARG A 112 1.22 -20.76 3.33
C ARG A 112 0.81 -19.69 2.33
N TYR A 113 1.42 -18.52 2.41
CA TYR A 113 1.13 -17.37 1.56
C TYR A 113 2.23 -17.09 0.52
N GLY A 114 3.30 -17.90 0.49
CA GLY A 114 4.41 -17.75 -0.44
C GLY A 114 5.56 -16.87 0.03
N PHE A 115 5.58 -16.50 1.32
CA PHE A 115 6.72 -15.79 1.85
C PHE A 115 7.87 -16.74 2.19
N ILE A 116 9.08 -16.36 1.78
CA ILE A 116 10.32 -17.05 2.08
C ILE A 116 10.58 -16.91 3.58
N VAL A 117 10.77 -18.04 4.25
CA VAL A 117 10.99 -18.11 5.69
C VAL A 117 12.17 -19.04 5.99
N SER A 118 12.76 -18.96 7.17
CA SER A 118 13.71 -19.97 7.60
C SER A 118 13.07 -21.35 7.77
N GLU A 119 13.84 -22.40 7.65
CA GLU A 119 13.37 -23.78 7.86
C GLU A 119 12.70 -23.95 9.24
N ALA A 120 13.31 -23.39 10.27
CA ALA A 120 12.77 -23.40 11.63
C ALA A 120 11.41 -22.71 11.72
N GLU A 121 11.25 -21.56 11.06
CA GLU A 121 9.96 -20.86 10.99
C GLU A 121 8.93 -21.63 10.16
N ALA A 122 9.32 -22.25 9.05
CA ALA A 122 8.43 -23.08 8.24
C ALA A 122 7.86 -24.23 9.08
N HIS A 123 8.72 -24.95 9.81
CA HIS A 123 8.32 -26.00 10.73
C HIS A 123 7.42 -25.50 11.86
N ALA A 124 7.77 -24.38 12.50
CA ALA A 124 6.97 -23.77 13.57
C ALA A 124 5.60 -23.33 13.07
N ARG A 125 5.51 -22.73 11.87
CA ARG A 125 4.25 -22.31 11.24
C ARG A 125 3.42 -23.52 10.82
N ALA A 126 4.02 -24.57 10.26
CA ALA A 126 3.34 -25.82 9.93
C ALA A 126 2.76 -26.52 11.17
N ALA A 127 3.50 -26.55 12.27
CA ALA A 127 3.02 -27.09 13.54
C ALA A 127 1.82 -26.30 14.09
N ARG A 128 1.86 -24.95 14.03
CA ARG A 128 0.74 -24.08 14.43
C ARG A 128 -0.46 -24.18 13.48
N ALA A 129 -0.24 -24.51 12.20
CA ALA A 129 -1.28 -24.67 11.21
C ALA A 129 -2.03 -26.01 11.32
N ARG A 130 -1.54 -26.96 12.13
CA ARG A 130 -2.26 -28.23 12.40
C ARG A 130 -3.61 -27.92 13.01
N ARG A 131 -4.65 -28.29 12.28
CA ARG A 131 -6.04 -28.03 12.67
C ARG A 131 -6.64 -29.23 13.37
N THR A 132 -7.44 -28.96 14.39
CA THR A 132 -8.29 -30.00 14.97
C THR A 132 -9.40 -30.38 13.96
N PRO A 133 -9.96 -31.60 14.01
CA PRO A 133 -11.08 -31.98 13.14
C PRO A 133 -12.26 -31.02 13.21
N ALA A 134 -12.52 -30.42 14.39
CA ALA A 134 -13.58 -29.44 14.58
C ALA A 134 -13.27 -28.12 13.83
N GLN A 135 -12.01 -27.66 13.85
CA GLN A 135 -11.58 -26.49 13.10
C GLN A 135 -11.66 -26.73 11.58
N ALA A 136 -11.20 -27.87 11.10
CA ALA A 136 -11.29 -28.26 9.70
C ALA A 136 -12.75 -28.29 9.22
N LYS A 137 -13.67 -28.91 9.99
CA LYS A 137 -15.11 -28.93 9.69
C LYS A 137 -15.74 -27.54 9.68
N ARG A 138 -15.28 -26.63 10.57
CA ARG A 138 -15.74 -25.23 10.59
C ARG A 138 -15.31 -24.48 9.33
N GLU A 139 -14.08 -24.71 8.88
CA GLU A 139 -13.54 -24.10 7.68
C GLU A 139 -14.23 -24.60 6.42
N GLN A 140 -14.41 -25.92 6.27
CA GLN A 140 -15.19 -26.49 5.16
C GLN A 140 -16.60 -25.89 5.08
N ARG A 141 -17.27 -25.69 6.22
CA ARG A 141 -18.57 -25.02 6.28
C ARG A 141 -18.46 -23.54 5.89
N HIS A 142 -17.34 -22.90 6.18
CA HIS A 142 -17.10 -21.52 5.80
C HIS A 142 -16.93 -21.40 4.28
N VAL A 143 -16.09 -22.22 3.69
CA VAL A 143 -15.88 -22.39 2.25
C VAL A 143 -17.19 -22.67 1.52
N ALA A 144 -17.94 -23.70 1.94
CA ALA A 144 -19.23 -24.03 1.33
C ALA A 144 -20.26 -22.88 1.37
N LYS A 145 -20.21 -22.04 2.42
CA LYS A 145 -21.07 -20.85 2.50
C LYS A 145 -20.65 -19.76 1.52
N TRP A 146 -19.34 -19.59 1.30
CA TRP A 146 -18.82 -18.63 0.34
C TRP A 146 -19.11 -19.07 -1.09
N ARG A 147 -18.84 -20.35 -1.44
CA ARG A 147 -19.18 -20.92 -2.75
C ARG A 147 -20.64 -20.69 -3.11
N ARG A 148 -21.56 -20.99 -2.19
CA ARG A 148 -23.01 -20.74 -2.41
C ARG A 148 -23.36 -19.24 -2.53
N MET A 149 -22.58 -18.37 -1.91
CA MET A 149 -22.83 -16.93 -1.93
C MET A 149 -22.31 -16.26 -3.19
N LEU A 150 -21.14 -16.68 -3.66
CA LEU A 150 -20.58 -16.23 -4.93
C LEU A 150 -21.44 -16.65 -6.11
N GLY A 151 -22.10 -17.81 -6.03
CA GLY A 151 -22.89 -18.32 -7.15
C GLY A 151 -22.00 -18.76 -8.30
N SER A 152 -22.59 -18.84 -9.48
CA SER A 152 -21.92 -19.17 -10.75
C SER A 152 -21.60 -17.91 -11.58
N SER A 153 -22.13 -16.75 -11.21
CA SER A 153 -21.90 -15.49 -11.93
C SER A 153 -21.82 -14.28 -11.01
N ARG A 154 -21.29 -13.17 -11.56
CA ARG A 154 -21.26 -11.87 -10.88
C ARG A 154 -22.68 -11.38 -10.54
N GLU A 155 -23.61 -11.56 -11.44
CA GLU A 155 -25.00 -11.12 -11.30
C GLU A 155 -25.66 -11.81 -10.11
N GLU A 156 -25.44 -13.12 -9.94
CA GLU A 156 -25.94 -13.87 -8.77
C GLU A 156 -25.32 -13.35 -7.46
N PHE A 157 -24.02 -13.07 -7.46
CA PHE A 157 -23.36 -12.49 -6.30
C PHE A 157 -23.90 -11.10 -5.97
N MET A 158 -24.07 -10.23 -6.97
CA MET A 158 -24.61 -8.88 -6.77
C MET A 158 -26.07 -8.89 -6.33
N ALA A 159 -26.88 -9.78 -6.87
CA ALA A 159 -28.25 -10.00 -6.41
C ALA A 159 -28.30 -10.49 -4.95
N TYR A 160 -27.38 -11.41 -4.58
CA TYR A 160 -27.23 -11.81 -3.18
C TYR A 160 -26.78 -10.66 -2.29
N ALA A 161 -25.82 -9.85 -2.73
CA ALA A 161 -25.30 -8.70 -2.01
C ALA A 161 -26.41 -7.66 -1.74
N ALA A 162 -27.21 -7.35 -2.76
CA ALA A 162 -28.33 -6.43 -2.66
C ALA A 162 -29.46 -6.94 -1.75
N SER A 163 -29.81 -8.24 -1.87
CA SER A 163 -30.90 -8.83 -1.06
C SER A 163 -30.51 -9.09 0.40
N ARG A 164 -29.22 -9.27 0.69
CA ARG A 164 -28.74 -9.69 2.02
C ARG A 164 -27.49 -8.91 2.50
N PRO A 165 -27.46 -7.57 2.46
CA PRO A 165 -26.27 -6.78 2.72
C PRO A 165 -25.69 -6.99 4.13
N LYS A 166 -26.54 -7.08 5.14
CA LYS A 166 -26.11 -7.36 6.54
C LYS A 166 -25.44 -8.75 6.65
N LYS A 167 -25.88 -9.74 5.88
CA LYS A 167 -25.32 -11.09 5.91
C LYS A 167 -23.98 -11.13 5.16
N LEU A 168 -23.86 -10.47 4.02
CA LEU A 168 -22.61 -10.29 3.30
C LEU A 168 -21.57 -9.61 4.20
N LYS A 169 -21.90 -8.45 4.75
CA LYS A 169 -21.01 -7.69 5.65
C LYS A 169 -20.49 -8.55 6.82
N ARG A 170 -21.37 -9.30 7.48
CA ARG A 170 -20.97 -10.20 8.56
C ARG A 170 -20.02 -11.30 8.10
N ARG A 171 -20.15 -11.81 6.85
CA ARG A 171 -19.28 -12.85 6.30
C ARG A 171 -17.93 -12.31 5.90
N VAL A 172 -17.89 -11.17 5.21
CA VAL A 172 -16.65 -10.49 4.85
C VAL A 172 -15.83 -10.14 6.10
N ARG A 173 -16.48 -9.61 7.13
CA ARG A 173 -15.83 -9.34 8.43
C ARG A 173 -15.25 -10.58 9.13
N LYS A 174 -15.68 -11.79 8.77
CA LYS A 174 -15.10 -13.06 9.24
C LYS A 174 -13.93 -13.55 8.38
N GLY A 175 -13.68 -12.87 7.28
CA GLY A 175 -12.69 -13.20 6.27
C GLY A 175 -13.28 -13.94 5.07
N ILE A 176 -12.63 -13.76 3.93
CA ILE A 176 -12.89 -14.46 2.69
C ILE A 176 -11.93 -15.65 2.62
N PRO A 177 -12.38 -16.88 2.30
CA PRO A 177 -11.46 -17.99 2.07
C PRO A 177 -10.49 -17.68 0.92
N ASP A 178 -9.24 -18.11 1.03
CA ASP A 178 -8.18 -17.80 0.07
C ASP A 178 -8.57 -18.16 -1.37
N GLU A 179 -9.26 -19.30 -1.56
CA GLU A 179 -9.72 -19.77 -2.87
C GLU A 179 -10.72 -18.84 -3.58
N PHE A 180 -11.43 -18.00 -2.84
CA PHE A 180 -12.45 -17.09 -3.40
C PHE A 180 -12.00 -15.64 -3.36
N ARG A 181 -10.85 -15.33 -2.77
CA ARG A 181 -10.47 -13.95 -2.49
C ARG A 181 -10.31 -13.14 -3.77
N GLY A 182 -9.58 -13.65 -4.76
CA GLY A 182 -9.37 -12.95 -6.03
C GLY A 182 -10.68 -12.59 -6.72
N LEU A 183 -11.59 -13.57 -6.87
CA LEU A 183 -12.89 -13.35 -7.50
C LEU A 183 -13.80 -12.42 -6.68
N ALA A 184 -13.84 -12.63 -5.35
CA ALA A 184 -14.66 -11.79 -4.48
C ALA A 184 -14.17 -10.34 -4.47
N TRP A 185 -12.86 -10.11 -4.51
CA TRP A 185 -12.27 -8.78 -4.58
C TRP A 185 -12.61 -8.05 -5.87
N GLN A 186 -12.56 -8.74 -7.01
CA GLN A 186 -13.00 -8.20 -8.30
C GLN A 186 -14.49 -7.78 -8.28
N TYR A 187 -15.35 -8.61 -7.70
CA TYR A 187 -16.78 -8.31 -7.61
C TYR A 187 -17.07 -7.16 -6.64
N LEU A 188 -16.41 -7.15 -5.48
CA LEU A 188 -16.61 -6.13 -4.46
C LEU A 188 -16.06 -4.76 -4.90
N SER A 189 -14.95 -4.73 -5.63
CA SER A 189 -14.36 -3.49 -6.14
C SER A 189 -15.08 -2.93 -7.37
N GLY A 190 -15.78 -3.76 -8.13
CA GLY A 190 -16.29 -3.41 -9.46
C GLY A 190 -15.28 -3.60 -10.59
N GLY A 191 -14.07 -4.12 -10.29
CA GLY A 191 -13.02 -4.32 -11.30
C GLY A 191 -13.44 -5.28 -12.41
N ARG A 192 -14.19 -6.35 -12.07
CA ARG A 192 -14.72 -7.29 -13.06
C ARG A 192 -15.66 -6.64 -14.07
N GLU A 193 -16.49 -5.71 -13.62
CA GLU A 193 -17.41 -4.94 -14.47
C GLU A 193 -16.63 -4.07 -15.46
N LEU A 194 -15.63 -3.34 -14.98
CA LEU A 194 -14.77 -2.52 -15.83
C LEU A 194 -14.02 -3.36 -16.86
N MET A 195 -13.47 -4.50 -16.45
CA MET A 195 -12.79 -5.42 -17.35
C MET A 195 -13.71 -5.90 -18.49
N GLN A 196 -14.94 -6.29 -18.17
CA GLN A 196 -15.90 -6.76 -19.15
C GLN A 196 -16.39 -5.63 -20.10
N ALA A 197 -16.47 -4.40 -19.60
CA ALA A 197 -16.86 -3.23 -20.38
C ALA A 197 -15.78 -2.78 -21.38
N HIS A 198 -14.50 -3.15 -21.18
CA HIS A 198 -13.38 -2.65 -21.97
C HIS A 198 -12.47 -3.77 -22.51
N PRO A 199 -12.96 -4.71 -23.30
CA PRO A 199 -12.19 -5.86 -23.76
C PRO A 199 -10.95 -5.43 -24.56
N GLY A 200 -9.80 -6.06 -24.28
CA GLY A 200 -8.53 -5.81 -24.94
C GLY A 200 -7.89 -4.44 -24.65
N HIS A 201 -8.46 -3.62 -23.78
CA HIS A 201 -7.86 -2.32 -23.45
C HIS A 201 -6.51 -2.47 -22.73
N TYR A 202 -6.41 -3.36 -21.76
CA TYR A 202 -5.17 -3.65 -21.06
C TYR A 202 -4.05 -4.09 -22.04
N ALA A 203 -4.36 -4.99 -22.97
CA ALA A 203 -3.41 -5.45 -23.96
C ALA A 203 -2.87 -4.31 -24.86
N ARG A 204 -3.75 -3.36 -25.24
CA ARG A 204 -3.32 -2.17 -26.02
C ARG A 204 -2.40 -1.26 -25.20
N LEU A 205 -2.64 -1.08 -23.89
CA LEU A 205 -1.77 -0.26 -23.05
C LEU A 205 -0.37 -0.85 -22.90
N LEU A 206 -0.23 -2.18 -22.91
CA LEU A 206 1.08 -2.84 -22.87
C LEU A 206 1.94 -2.61 -24.12
N THR A 207 1.33 -2.28 -25.26
CA THR A 207 2.06 -1.98 -26.50
C THR A 207 2.55 -0.54 -26.60
N SER A 208 2.22 0.31 -25.63
CA SER A 208 2.70 1.69 -25.57
C SER A 208 4.22 1.75 -25.45
N GLY A 209 4.86 2.74 -26.08
CA GLY A 209 6.30 2.97 -26.01
C GLY A 209 6.83 3.18 -24.57
N SER A 210 8.14 3.32 -24.39
CA SER A 210 8.75 3.63 -23.10
C SER A 210 8.29 5.00 -22.59
N ASP A 211 8.15 5.11 -21.28
CA ASP A 211 7.73 6.33 -20.58
C ASP A 211 8.77 6.68 -19.49
N PRO A 212 9.05 7.95 -19.21
CA PRO A 212 9.94 8.36 -18.12
C PRO A 212 9.57 7.73 -16.77
N VAL A 213 8.30 7.47 -16.53
CA VAL A 213 7.77 6.83 -15.31
C VAL A 213 8.28 5.39 -15.13
N ASP A 214 8.72 4.72 -16.20
CA ASP A 214 9.24 3.36 -16.16
C ASP A 214 10.42 3.22 -15.18
N LEU A 215 11.28 4.25 -15.09
CA LEU A 215 12.42 4.25 -14.16
C LEU A 215 11.96 4.35 -12.69
N GLU A 216 10.92 5.10 -12.40
CA GLU A 216 10.36 5.22 -11.05
C GLU A 216 9.71 3.91 -10.62
N ILE A 217 8.95 3.27 -11.50
CA ILE A 217 8.37 1.96 -11.25
C ILE A 217 9.48 0.94 -10.96
N MET A 218 10.53 0.89 -11.81
CA MET A 218 11.62 -0.08 -11.66
C MET A 218 12.37 0.05 -10.32
N ARG A 219 12.54 1.26 -9.79
CA ARG A 219 13.13 1.49 -8.46
C ARG A 219 12.30 0.87 -7.34
N ASP A 220 10.98 0.83 -7.50
CA ASP A 220 10.04 0.32 -6.49
C ASP A 220 9.84 -1.19 -6.56
N LEU A 221 10.13 -1.84 -7.69
CA LEU A 221 9.94 -3.30 -7.84
C LEU A 221 10.73 -4.09 -6.80
N ASN A 222 12.00 -3.74 -6.59
CA ASN A 222 12.90 -4.49 -5.71
C ASN A 222 12.54 -4.37 -4.21
N ARG A 223 11.83 -3.31 -3.82
CA ARG A 223 11.39 -3.11 -2.43
C ARG A 223 9.96 -3.57 -2.14
N THR A 224 9.24 -4.01 -3.19
CA THR A 224 7.85 -4.44 -3.08
C THR A 224 7.78 -5.93 -2.81
N PHE A 225 7.50 -6.32 -1.57
CA PHE A 225 7.45 -7.71 -1.09
C PHE A 225 8.67 -8.56 -1.50
N PRO A 226 9.91 -8.12 -1.22
CA PRO A 226 11.13 -8.81 -1.67
C PRO A 226 11.27 -10.24 -1.13
N ASN A 227 10.60 -10.56 -0.03
CA ASN A 227 10.61 -11.88 0.59
C ASN A 227 9.44 -12.78 0.14
N HIS A 228 8.68 -12.39 -0.88
CA HIS A 228 7.62 -13.23 -1.44
C HIS A 228 8.13 -13.93 -2.71
N VAL A 229 7.96 -15.25 -2.81
CA VAL A 229 8.49 -16.10 -3.91
C VAL A 229 8.15 -15.58 -5.30
N PHE A 230 7.03 -14.89 -5.47
CA PHE A 230 6.63 -14.32 -6.75
C PHE A 230 7.42 -13.06 -7.12
N PHE A 231 7.88 -12.26 -6.13
CA PHE A 231 8.54 -10.98 -6.36
C PHE A 231 10.03 -10.95 -6.01
N HIS A 232 10.58 -11.99 -5.34
CA HIS A 232 11.96 -11.98 -4.83
C HIS A 232 13.01 -11.98 -5.93
N GLN A 233 12.71 -12.66 -7.06
CA GLN A 233 13.62 -12.73 -8.19
C GLN A 233 13.63 -11.42 -8.98
N ARG A 234 14.80 -10.78 -9.06
CA ARG A 234 14.97 -9.56 -9.87
C ARG A 234 14.63 -9.83 -11.33
N GLN A 235 13.80 -8.96 -11.93
CA GLN A 235 13.30 -9.13 -13.31
C GLN A 235 12.58 -10.47 -13.57
N GLY A 236 12.22 -11.18 -12.49
CA GLY A 236 11.42 -12.39 -12.55
C GLY A 236 9.96 -12.12 -12.92
N PRO A 237 9.15 -13.20 -13.10
CA PRO A 237 7.78 -13.09 -13.58
C PRO A 237 6.91 -12.13 -12.75
N GLY A 238 7.05 -12.17 -11.43
CA GLY A 238 6.24 -11.31 -10.54
C GLY A 238 6.60 -9.84 -10.64
N GLN A 239 7.91 -9.52 -10.76
CA GLN A 239 8.33 -8.13 -10.97
C GLN A 239 7.93 -7.63 -12.36
N GLN A 240 7.96 -8.49 -13.38
CA GLN A 240 7.46 -8.16 -14.72
C GLN A 240 5.96 -7.88 -14.70
N SER A 241 5.17 -8.75 -14.07
CA SER A 241 3.72 -8.54 -13.92
C SER A 241 3.41 -7.24 -13.17
N LEU A 242 4.16 -6.96 -12.10
CA LEU A 242 4.00 -5.72 -11.34
C LEU A 242 4.32 -4.49 -12.18
N PHE A 243 5.41 -4.54 -12.95
CA PHE A 243 5.80 -3.49 -13.89
C PHE A 243 4.72 -3.27 -14.95
N HIS A 244 4.24 -4.33 -15.59
CA HIS A 244 3.21 -4.26 -16.63
C HIS A 244 1.93 -3.58 -16.14
N VAL A 245 1.43 -3.98 -14.97
CA VAL A 245 0.19 -3.42 -14.42
C VAL A 245 0.36 -1.95 -14.07
N LEU A 246 1.46 -1.57 -13.40
CA LEU A 246 1.72 -0.18 -13.00
C LEU A 246 1.94 0.72 -14.20
N ARG A 247 2.69 0.26 -15.21
CA ARG A 247 2.92 0.98 -16.46
C ARG A 247 1.62 1.14 -17.25
N ALA A 248 0.82 0.08 -17.37
CA ALA A 248 -0.48 0.15 -18.01
C ALA A 248 -1.41 1.15 -17.30
N TYR A 249 -1.40 1.16 -15.96
CA TYR A 249 -2.17 2.15 -15.20
C TYR A 249 -1.69 3.58 -15.45
N SER A 250 -0.39 3.82 -15.42
CA SER A 250 0.18 5.15 -15.71
C SER A 250 -0.17 5.64 -17.12
N ALA A 251 -0.19 4.75 -18.11
CA ALA A 251 -0.62 5.07 -19.47
C ALA A 251 -2.13 5.32 -19.58
N HIS A 252 -2.95 4.61 -18.75
CA HIS A 252 -4.40 4.75 -18.68
C HIS A 252 -4.82 6.05 -18.01
N ASP A 253 -4.15 6.45 -16.95
CA ASP A 253 -4.42 7.67 -16.18
C ASP A 253 -3.14 8.50 -16.03
N ARG A 254 -2.88 9.34 -17.03
CA ARG A 254 -1.69 10.20 -17.05
C ARG A 254 -1.73 11.35 -16.03
N GLN A 255 -2.90 11.65 -15.48
CA GLN A 255 -3.05 12.68 -14.47
C GLN A 255 -2.48 12.22 -13.11
N VAL A 256 -2.71 10.97 -12.75
CA VAL A 256 -2.12 10.33 -11.56
C VAL A 256 -0.75 9.76 -11.88
N GLY A 257 -0.63 9.11 -13.04
CA GLY A 257 0.61 8.41 -13.42
C GLY A 257 0.96 7.29 -12.46
N TYR A 258 2.22 7.22 -12.07
CA TYR A 258 2.73 6.35 -11.03
C TYR A 258 3.17 7.17 -9.81
N VAL A 259 2.78 6.72 -8.63
CA VAL A 259 3.21 7.31 -7.35
C VAL A 259 3.67 6.19 -6.42
N GLN A 260 4.74 6.47 -5.68
CA GLN A 260 5.30 5.55 -4.69
C GLN A 260 4.22 5.06 -3.71
N GLY A 261 4.15 3.75 -3.51
CA GLY A 261 3.11 3.09 -2.69
C GLY A 261 2.09 2.31 -3.51
N MET A 262 1.80 2.72 -4.76
CA MET A 262 0.92 1.98 -5.66
C MET A 262 1.41 0.55 -5.91
N GLY A 263 2.73 0.34 -5.93
CA GLY A 263 3.34 -0.97 -6.08
C GLY A 263 2.87 -1.97 -5.02
N PHE A 264 2.75 -1.58 -3.76
CA PHE A 264 2.27 -2.46 -2.68
C PHE A 264 0.81 -2.87 -2.85
N VAL A 265 -0.05 -1.93 -3.26
CA VAL A 265 -1.47 -2.19 -3.56
C VAL A 265 -1.59 -3.17 -4.72
N THR A 266 -0.88 -2.91 -5.81
CA THR A 266 -0.87 -3.74 -7.02
C THR A 266 -0.33 -5.14 -6.76
N ALA A 267 0.76 -5.25 -5.99
CA ALA A 267 1.36 -6.54 -5.69
C ALA A 267 0.42 -7.47 -4.90
N ILE A 268 -0.36 -6.94 -3.95
CA ILE A 268 -1.38 -7.76 -3.26
C ILE A 268 -2.44 -8.27 -4.23
N LEU A 269 -2.87 -7.46 -5.18
CA LEU A 269 -3.83 -7.89 -6.19
C LEU A 269 -3.24 -9.02 -7.05
N LEU A 270 -2.00 -8.87 -7.51
CA LEU A 270 -1.29 -9.87 -8.30
C LEU A 270 -1.03 -11.20 -7.58
N MET A 271 -1.03 -11.21 -6.24
CA MET A 271 -0.97 -12.46 -5.47
C MET A 271 -2.27 -13.29 -5.58
N TYR A 272 -3.38 -12.70 -6.03
CA TYR A 272 -4.70 -13.31 -6.03
C TYR A 272 -5.40 -13.31 -7.38
N MET A 273 -4.87 -12.62 -8.39
CA MET A 273 -5.50 -12.49 -9.70
C MET A 273 -4.48 -12.23 -10.80
N SER A 274 -4.89 -12.38 -12.07
CA SER A 274 -4.07 -12.12 -13.24
C SER A 274 -3.74 -10.62 -13.40
N GLU A 275 -2.79 -10.29 -14.30
CA GLU A 275 -2.40 -8.90 -14.57
C GLU A 275 -3.57 -8.02 -14.99
N GLU A 276 -4.40 -8.47 -15.94
CA GLU A 276 -5.56 -7.70 -16.41
C GLU A 276 -6.62 -7.51 -15.33
N GLU A 277 -6.89 -8.56 -14.54
CA GLU A 277 -7.80 -8.47 -13.40
C GLU A 277 -7.26 -7.51 -12.32
N ALA A 278 -5.95 -7.54 -12.04
CA ALA A 278 -5.30 -6.63 -11.12
C ALA A 278 -5.33 -5.18 -11.60
N PHE A 279 -5.09 -4.95 -12.89
CA PHE A 279 -5.20 -3.64 -13.53
C PHE A 279 -6.60 -3.04 -13.37
N TRP A 280 -7.64 -3.80 -13.72
CA TRP A 280 -9.01 -3.31 -13.62
C TRP A 280 -9.50 -3.17 -12.18
N THR A 281 -9.02 -4.02 -11.27
CA THR A 281 -9.30 -3.88 -9.83
C THR A 281 -8.63 -2.62 -9.26
N LEU A 282 -7.36 -2.37 -9.62
CA LEU A 282 -6.65 -1.14 -9.26
C LEU A 282 -7.36 0.10 -9.82
N THR A 283 -7.74 0.07 -11.10
CA THR A 283 -8.49 1.14 -11.76
C THR A 283 -9.81 1.43 -11.05
N ALA A 284 -10.57 0.39 -10.69
CA ALA A 284 -11.82 0.53 -9.94
C ALA A 284 -11.61 1.17 -8.55
N LEU A 285 -10.52 0.87 -7.88
CA LEU A 285 -10.19 1.48 -6.59
C LEU A 285 -9.77 2.94 -6.75
N LEU A 286 -8.95 3.26 -7.73
CA LEU A 286 -8.40 4.60 -7.88
C LEU A 286 -9.38 5.57 -8.56
N LYS A 287 -9.99 5.19 -9.67
CA LYS A 287 -10.97 6.05 -10.40
C LYS A 287 -12.38 5.97 -9.83
N GLY A 288 -12.62 5.04 -8.94
CA GLY A 288 -13.97 4.75 -8.43
C GLY A 288 -14.74 3.78 -9.31
N SER A 289 -15.82 3.26 -8.77
CA SER A 289 -16.74 2.33 -9.43
C SER A 289 -18.15 2.47 -8.85
N SER A 290 -19.10 1.69 -9.34
CA SER A 290 -20.43 1.58 -8.71
C SER A 290 -20.39 1.13 -7.24
N SER A 291 -19.27 0.50 -6.83
CA SER A 291 -19.09 -0.11 -5.51
C SER A 291 -18.15 0.69 -4.60
N HIS A 292 -17.24 1.51 -5.17
CA HIS A 292 -16.22 2.22 -4.42
C HIS A 292 -16.11 3.70 -4.84
N PRO A 293 -15.99 4.63 -3.88
CA PRO A 293 -15.60 6.00 -4.19
C PRO A 293 -14.13 6.02 -4.67
N PRO A 294 -13.76 7.04 -5.49
CA PRO A 294 -12.40 7.15 -6.01
C PRO A 294 -11.37 7.40 -4.90
N LEU A 295 -10.21 6.76 -5.02
CA LEU A 295 -9.07 6.92 -4.12
C LEU A 295 -7.88 7.63 -4.79
N GLU A 296 -8.01 8.08 -6.03
CA GLU A 296 -6.94 8.74 -6.79
C GLU A 296 -6.36 9.97 -6.08
N GLY A 297 -7.18 10.71 -5.32
CA GLY A 297 -6.71 11.85 -4.53
C GLY A 297 -5.69 11.52 -3.42
N MET A 298 -5.43 10.23 -3.16
CA MET A 298 -4.28 9.80 -2.33
C MET A 298 -2.96 9.82 -3.09
N TYR A 299 -3.00 9.89 -4.42
CA TYR A 299 -1.84 9.79 -5.31
C TYR A 299 -1.71 10.98 -6.26
N GLN A 300 -2.72 11.85 -6.37
CA GLN A 300 -2.64 13.11 -7.12
C GLN A 300 -1.63 14.08 -6.48
N ALA A 301 -1.17 15.07 -7.25
CA ALA A 301 -0.29 16.11 -6.77
C ALA A 301 -0.85 16.78 -5.49
N GLY A 302 -0.01 16.92 -4.47
CA GLY A 302 -0.42 17.40 -3.14
C GLY A 302 -1.23 16.40 -2.32
N MET A 303 -1.56 15.22 -2.84
CA MET A 303 -2.26 14.12 -2.13
C MET A 303 -3.49 14.59 -1.32
N PRO A 304 -4.45 15.32 -1.92
CA PRO A 304 -5.52 16.00 -1.17
C PRO A 304 -6.37 15.05 -0.32
N LEU A 305 -6.65 13.83 -0.82
CA LEU A 305 -7.41 12.84 -0.06
C LEU A 305 -6.60 12.26 1.09
N LEU A 306 -5.29 12.06 0.92
CA LEU A 306 -4.40 11.63 2.00
C LEU A 306 -4.33 12.69 3.10
N GLN A 307 -4.18 13.96 2.75
CA GLN A 307 -4.20 15.08 3.72
C GLN A 307 -5.52 15.09 4.51
N GLN A 308 -6.64 14.93 3.83
CA GLN A 308 -7.95 14.80 4.49
C GLN A 308 -7.97 13.61 5.47
N PHE A 309 -7.48 12.44 5.07
CA PHE A 309 -7.46 11.26 5.93
C PHE A 309 -6.54 11.42 7.14
N LEU A 310 -5.37 12.05 6.97
CA LEU A 310 -4.47 12.35 8.09
C LEU A 310 -5.12 13.32 9.09
N PHE A 311 -5.78 14.36 8.61
CA PHE A 311 -6.56 15.27 9.44
C PHE A 311 -7.69 14.54 10.19
N GLN A 312 -8.49 13.77 9.46
CA GLN A 312 -9.59 12.99 10.06
C GLN A 312 -9.06 12.00 11.12
N PHE A 313 -7.90 11.38 10.87
CA PHE A 313 -7.32 10.43 11.82
C PHE A 313 -6.81 11.12 13.08
N HIS A 314 -6.18 12.27 12.96
CA HIS A 314 -5.75 13.10 14.08
C HIS A 314 -6.93 13.48 14.99
N GLU A 315 -7.97 14.06 14.40
CA GLU A 315 -9.16 14.49 15.13
C GLU A 315 -9.94 13.32 15.73
N LEU A 316 -10.04 12.21 15.00
CA LEU A 316 -10.66 10.98 15.50
C LEU A 316 -9.91 10.45 16.73
N LEU A 317 -8.59 10.44 16.70
CA LEU A 317 -7.77 9.97 17.82
C LEU A 317 -7.97 10.85 19.06
N LYS A 318 -8.02 12.18 18.88
CA LYS A 318 -8.32 13.12 19.99
C LYS A 318 -9.70 12.89 20.59
N GLN A 319 -10.69 12.53 19.78
CA GLN A 319 -12.06 12.27 20.27
C GLN A 319 -12.19 10.91 20.96
N GLU A 320 -11.65 9.85 20.35
CA GLU A 320 -11.82 8.47 20.84
C GLU A 320 -10.80 8.12 21.95
N GLN A 321 -9.63 8.76 21.95
CA GLN A 321 -8.52 8.49 22.86
C GLN A 321 -7.85 9.81 23.31
N PRO A 322 -8.56 10.66 24.06
CA PRO A 322 -8.10 12.04 24.34
C PRO A 322 -6.76 12.09 25.08
N LYS A 323 -6.48 11.13 25.99
CA LYS A 323 -5.17 11.07 26.67
C LYS A 323 -4.03 10.82 25.70
N LEU A 324 -4.18 9.83 24.79
CA LEU A 324 -3.15 9.51 23.82
C LEU A 324 -3.05 10.59 22.75
N GLY A 325 -4.18 11.07 22.23
CA GLY A 325 -4.19 12.17 21.24
C GLY A 325 -3.53 13.44 21.78
N GLY A 326 -3.83 13.83 23.02
CA GLY A 326 -3.21 14.97 23.67
C GLY A 326 -1.72 14.78 23.94
N HIS A 327 -1.29 13.58 24.33
CA HIS A 327 0.13 13.28 24.51
C HIS A 327 0.92 13.36 23.21
N LEU A 328 0.41 12.76 22.12
CA LEU A 328 1.07 12.85 20.81
C LEU A 328 1.17 14.30 20.31
N GLU A 329 0.14 15.11 20.55
CA GLU A 329 0.13 16.54 20.21
C GLU A 329 1.14 17.32 21.06
N ALA A 330 1.21 17.07 22.37
CA ALA A 330 2.18 17.69 23.27
C ALA A 330 3.64 17.35 22.91
N GLU A 331 3.88 16.12 22.48
CA GLU A 331 5.19 15.68 21.98
C GLU A 331 5.47 16.12 20.53
N GLY A 332 4.55 16.81 19.85
CA GLY A 332 4.72 17.26 18.46
C GLY A 332 4.65 16.12 17.42
N VAL A 333 4.09 14.95 17.79
CA VAL A 333 3.96 13.80 16.87
C VAL A 333 2.67 13.90 16.08
N VAL A 334 2.78 14.21 14.79
CA VAL A 334 1.64 14.34 13.88
C VAL A 334 1.42 13.07 13.02
N PRO A 335 0.19 12.79 12.57
CA PRO A 335 -0.13 11.57 11.80
C PRO A 335 0.73 11.35 10.56
N SER A 336 1.17 12.41 9.87
CA SER A 336 2.04 12.27 8.70
C SER A 336 3.38 11.59 9.00
N MET A 337 3.87 11.65 10.24
CA MET A 337 5.14 11.04 10.65
C MET A 337 5.07 9.51 10.74
N TYR A 338 3.87 8.92 10.90
CA TYR A 338 3.77 7.48 11.16
C TYR A 338 2.69 6.74 10.38
N CYS A 339 1.57 7.37 10.01
CA CYS A 339 0.46 6.65 9.40
C CYS A 339 0.23 6.92 7.91
N THR A 340 1.08 7.72 7.25
CA THR A 340 1.03 7.93 5.79
C THR A 340 0.97 6.61 5.04
N HIS A 341 1.86 5.67 5.35
CA HIS A 341 1.88 4.34 4.73
C HIS A 341 0.67 3.47 5.07
N TRP A 342 -0.02 3.72 6.18
CA TRP A 342 -1.23 2.98 6.53
C TRP A 342 -2.36 3.28 5.55
N PHE A 343 -2.44 4.53 5.10
CA PHE A 343 -3.48 4.98 4.18
C PHE A 343 -3.11 4.70 2.72
N ASN A 344 -1.96 5.18 2.25
CA ASN A 344 -1.59 5.09 0.84
C ASN A 344 -1.26 3.68 0.36
N THR A 345 -0.95 2.73 1.26
CA THR A 345 -0.77 1.32 0.92
C THR A 345 -1.87 0.41 1.49
N ILE A 346 -2.88 0.98 2.14
CA ILE A 346 -3.94 0.21 2.81
C ILE A 346 -3.32 -0.86 3.73
N PHE A 347 -2.35 -0.43 4.54
CA PHE A 347 -1.53 -1.26 5.41
C PHE A 347 -0.64 -2.31 4.74
N ALA A 348 -0.54 -2.38 3.41
CA ALA A 348 0.26 -3.40 2.74
C ALA A 348 1.75 -3.37 3.12
N TYR A 349 2.26 -2.18 3.39
CA TYR A 349 3.63 -1.99 3.88
C TYR A 349 3.80 -2.33 5.37
N SER A 350 2.75 -2.22 6.19
CA SER A 350 2.88 -2.14 7.66
C SER A 350 2.41 -3.37 8.41
N LEU A 351 1.46 -4.16 7.88
CA LEU A 351 0.89 -5.30 8.59
C LEU A 351 1.52 -6.63 8.19
N PRO A 352 1.64 -7.59 9.11
CA PRO A 352 1.86 -8.98 8.75
C PRO A 352 0.76 -9.46 7.80
N PHE A 353 1.14 -10.31 6.84
CA PHE A 353 0.28 -10.63 5.69
C PHE A 353 -1.07 -11.25 6.09
N GLU A 354 -1.09 -12.07 7.11
CA GLU A 354 -2.32 -12.71 7.60
C GLU A 354 -3.34 -11.70 8.16
N GLN A 355 -2.87 -10.66 8.88
CA GLN A 355 -3.69 -9.54 9.33
C GLN A 355 -4.11 -8.65 8.17
N LEU A 356 -3.19 -8.41 7.25
CA LEU A 356 -3.41 -7.60 6.07
C LEU A 356 -4.58 -8.11 5.22
N LEU A 357 -4.62 -9.40 4.93
CA LEU A 357 -5.71 -10.02 4.17
C LEU A 357 -7.08 -9.80 4.81
N ARG A 358 -7.16 -9.84 6.14
CA ARG A 358 -8.42 -9.59 6.86
C ARG A 358 -8.85 -8.13 6.74
N VAL A 359 -7.90 -7.20 6.75
CA VAL A 359 -8.17 -5.77 6.52
C VAL A 359 -8.63 -5.55 5.09
N TRP A 360 -7.96 -6.15 4.10
CA TRP A 360 -8.31 -6.03 2.69
C TRP A 360 -9.69 -6.60 2.36
N ASP A 361 -10.03 -7.77 2.92
CA ASP A 361 -11.37 -8.34 2.78
C ASP A 361 -12.46 -7.32 3.19
N VAL A 362 -12.27 -6.62 4.31
CA VAL A 362 -13.23 -5.61 4.80
C VAL A 362 -13.12 -4.31 4.03
N PHE A 363 -11.92 -3.89 3.63
CA PHE A 363 -11.69 -2.69 2.83
C PHE A 363 -12.47 -2.71 1.52
N LEU A 364 -12.44 -3.82 0.79
CA LEU A 364 -13.15 -3.96 -0.47
C LEU A 364 -14.69 -3.97 -0.35
N LEU A 365 -15.23 -4.09 0.86
CA LEU A 365 -16.66 -3.95 1.11
C LEU A 365 -17.05 -2.65 1.80
N GLU A 366 -16.22 -2.16 2.75
CA GLU A 366 -16.58 -1.05 3.62
C GLU A 366 -15.75 0.22 3.35
N GLY A 367 -14.80 0.17 2.41
CA GLY A 367 -13.93 1.28 2.04
C GLY A 367 -12.91 1.63 3.12
N MET A 368 -12.36 2.83 3.04
CA MET A 368 -11.29 3.33 3.91
C MET A 368 -11.62 3.37 5.40
N LYS A 369 -12.91 3.27 5.77
CA LYS A 369 -13.33 3.25 7.20
C LYS A 369 -12.63 2.15 8.02
N VAL A 370 -12.25 1.04 7.38
CA VAL A 370 -11.50 -0.03 8.08
C VAL A 370 -10.08 0.39 8.40
N VAL A 371 -9.45 1.20 7.56
CA VAL A 371 -8.07 1.69 7.80
C VAL A 371 -8.04 2.55 9.06
N PHE A 372 -8.99 3.47 9.21
CA PHE A 372 -9.16 4.27 10.44
C PHE A 372 -9.36 3.40 11.68
N ARG A 373 -10.26 2.41 11.60
CA ARG A 373 -10.53 1.49 12.71
C ARG A 373 -9.30 0.68 13.12
N VAL A 374 -8.56 0.18 12.14
CA VAL A 374 -7.37 -0.63 12.38
C VAL A 374 -6.27 0.23 12.98
N GLY A 375 -6.02 1.42 12.43
CA GLY A 375 -5.04 2.37 12.97
C GLY A 375 -5.35 2.73 14.43
N ALA A 376 -6.58 3.13 14.72
CA ALA A 376 -7.00 3.44 16.11
C ALA A 376 -6.87 2.23 17.05
N ALA A 377 -7.23 1.02 16.59
CA ALA A 377 -7.09 -0.20 17.40
C ALA A 377 -5.63 -0.56 17.69
N LEU A 378 -4.73 -0.34 16.73
CA LEU A 378 -3.28 -0.56 16.92
C LEU A 378 -2.75 0.40 17.99
N LEU A 379 -3.04 1.70 17.87
CA LEU A 379 -2.61 2.70 18.85
C LEU A 379 -3.17 2.40 20.24
N LEU A 380 -4.47 2.08 20.35
CA LEU A 380 -5.10 1.71 21.61
C LEU A 380 -4.43 0.47 22.24
N SER A 381 -3.98 -0.50 21.43
CA SER A 381 -3.32 -1.70 21.95
C SER A 381 -1.94 -1.44 22.55
N ALA A 382 -1.31 -0.33 22.21
CA ALA A 382 -0.01 0.09 22.69
C ALA A 382 -0.09 1.34 23.59
N GLN A 383 -1.29 1.75 24.01
CA GLN A 383 -1.53 3.03 24.67
C GLN A 383 -0.62 3.26 25.87
N ASP A 384 -0.48 2.30 26.78
CA ASP A 384 0.32 2.46 27.99
C ASP A 384 1.81 2.68 27.66
N THR A 385 2.32 1.97 26.65
CA THR A 385 3.70 2.15 26.17
C THR A 385 3.89 3.51 25.50
N LEU A 386 2.93 3.94 24.71
CA LEU A 386 2.99 5.22 23.98
C LEU A 386 2.89 6.41 24.94
N LEU A 387 2.01 6.35 25.94
CA LEU A 387 1.85 7.42 26.95
C LEU A 387 3.10 7.62 27.82
N ALA A 388 3.92 6.60 27.96
CA ALA A 388 5.16 6.66 28.75
C ALA A 388 6.39 7.07 27.91
N ALA A 389 6.24 7.26 26.61
CA ALA A 389 7.36 7.46 25.69
C ALA A 389 7.51 8.94 25.29
N PRO A 390 8.74 9.52 25.31
CA PRO A 390 9.02 10.82 24.74
C PRO A 390 9.06 10.74 23.20
N PHE A 391 9.20 11.89 22.54
CA PHE A 391 9.14 12.05 21.08
C PHE A 391 9.88 10.98 20.28
N GLU A 392 11.19 10.77 20.55
CA GLU A 392 12.03 9.83 19.78
C GLU A 392 11.53 8.39 19.89
N ARG A 393 11.12 7.99 21.10
CA ARG A 393 10.57 6.65 21.37
C ARG A 393 9.18 6.47 20.79
N LEU A 394 8.38 7.54 20.74
CA LEU A 394 7.09 7.52 20.07
C LEU A 394 7.26 7.28 18.57
N VAL A 395 8.15 8.03 17.91
CA VAL A 395 8.41 7.88 16.47
C VAL A 395 8.94 6.48 16.16
N GLU A 396 9.89 5.96 16.97
CA GLU A 396 10.39 4.59 16.83
C GLU A 396 9.26 3.55 16.98
N ALA A 397 8.45 3.65 18.04
CA ALA A 397 7.38 2.70 18.32
C ALA A 397 6.28 2.71 17.25
N LEU A 398 5.89 3.89 16.77
CA LEU A 398 4.84 4.08 15.78
C LEU A 398 5.26 3.57 14.38
N ASN A 399 6.52 3.74 14.01
CA ASN A 399 7.07 3.24 12.74
C ASN A 399 7.55 1.78 12.82
N GLY A 400 7.79 1.27 14.02
CA GLY A 400 8.47 0.00 14.29
C GLY A 400 7.68 -1.28 14.06
N ARG A 401 6.47 -1.27 13.54
CA ARG A 401 5.60 -2.46 13.31
C ARG A 401 5.40 -3.37 14.54
N ARG A 402 5.66 -2.89 15.77
CA ARG A 402 5.65 -3.69 17.02
C ARG A 402 4.42 -3.42 17.90
N PHE A 403 3.23 -3.45 17.30
CA PHE A 403 1.99 -3.31 18.07
C PHE A 403 1.57 -4.65 18.70
N PRO A 404 1.15 -4.67 20.00
CA PRO A 404 0.75 -5.89 20.69
C PRO A 404 -0.34 -6.71 19.98
N LEU A 405 -1.26 -6.06 19.27
CA LEU A 405 -2.29 -6.76 18.50
C LEU A 405 -1.74 -7.55 17.31
N LEU A 406 -0.57 -7.18 16.76
CA LEU A 406 0.01 -7.84 15.59
C LEU A 406 0.61 -9.21 15.93
N SER A 407 0.96 -9.45 17.20
CA SER A 407 1.41 -10.76 17.67
C SER A 407 0.26 -11.74 17.94
N ARG A 408 -0.99 -11.27 17.87
CA ARG A 408 -2.20 -12.06 18.12
C ARG A 408 -2.79 -12.61 16.83
N HIS A 409 -3.71 -13.55 16.98
CA HIS A 409 -4.48 -14.06 15.84
C HIS A 409 -5.22 -12.91 15.12
N PRO A 410 -5.30 -12.91 13.76
CA PRO A 410 -5.92 -11.82 12.98
C PRO A 410 -7.35 -11.45 13.40
N ASP A 411 -8.12 -12.42 13.89
CA ASP A 411 -9.45 -12.17 14.44
C ASP A 411 -9.45 -11.22 15.65
N ALA A 412 -8.36 -11.17 16.42
CA ALA A 412 -8.24 -10.26 17.56
C ALA A 412 -8.14 -8.80 17.09
N LEU A 413 -7.31 -8.53 16.07
CA LEU A 413 -7.21 -7.22 15.43
C LEU A 413 -8.56 -6.77 14.87
N MET A 414 -9.20 -7.61 14.07
CA MET A 414 -10.49 -7.28 13.46
C MET A 414 -11.59 -7.08 14.50
N LYS A 415 -11.61 -7.87 15.58
CA LYS A 415 -12.56 -7.73 16.67
C LYS A 415 -12.36 -6.41 17.42
N ALA A 416 -11.11 -5.99 17.67
CA ALA A 416 -10.80 -4.70 18.28
C ALA A 416 -11.20 -3.54 17.36
N ALA A 417 -10.75 -3.56 16.11
CA ALA A 417 -11.00 -2.52 15.12
C ALA A 417 -12.51 -2.30 14.85
N LEU A 418 -13.27 -3.38 14.67
CA LEU A 418 -14.70 -3.28 14.35
C LEU A 418 -15.59 -2.81 15.51
N ARG A 419 -15.04 -2.71 16.73
CA ARG A 419 -15.75 -2.11 17.87
C ARG A 419 -15.69 -0.57 17.89
N ILE A 420 -14.73 0.02 17.17
CA ILE A 420 -14.54 1.47 17.15
C ILE A 420 -15.58 2.09 16.19
N PRO A 421 -16.47 2.96 16.66
CA PRO A 421 -17.51 3.59 15.85
C PRO A 421 -16.94 4.80 15.12
N VAL A 422 -16.59 4.68 13.84
CA VAL A 422 -15.95 5.80 13.08
C VAL A 422 -16.87 6.46 12.06
N SER A 423 -17.98 5.82 11.63
CA SER A 423 -18.68 6.25 10.40
C SER A 423 -19.23 7.68 10.49
N ARG A 424 -19.94 8.00 11.57
CA ARG A 424 -20.51 9.34 11.77
C ARG A 424 -19.43 10.39 12.02
N GLN A 425 -18.42 10.03 12.81
CA GLN A 425 -17.30 10.93 13.09
C GLN A 425 -16.53 11.30 11.82
N LEU A 426 -16.24 10.31 10.97
CA LEU A 426 -15.53 10.56 9.72
C LEU A 426 -16.29 11.49 8.76
N GLU A 427 -17.61 11.37 8.68
CA GLU A 427 -18.47 12.26 7.90
C GLU A 427 -18.41 13.70 8.44
N LEU A 428 -18.54 13.89 9.75
CA LEU A 428 -18.43 15.19 10.38
C LEU A 428 -17.04 15.81 10.20
N LEU A 429 -15.99 15.02 10.36
CA LEU A 429 -14.60 15.46 10.19
C LEU A 429 -14.25 15.77 8.74
N GLN A 430 -14.86 15.10 7.78
CA GLN A 430 -14.75 15.44 6.37
C GLN A 430 -15.30 16.84 6.10
N HIS A 431 -16.50 17.13 6.58
CA HIS A 431 -17.10 18.47 6.45
C HIS A 431 -16.25 19.53 7.12
N LYS A 432 -15.73 19.27 8.35
CA LYS A 432 -14.84 20.18 9.05
C LYS A 432 -13.57 20.48 8.21
N TYR A 433 -12.95 19.45 7.66
CA TYR A 433 -11.77 19.61 6.79
C TYR A 433 -12.07 20.45 5.54
N GLN A 434 -13.17 20.14 4.85
CA GLN A 434 -13.59 20.89 3.65
C GLN A 434 -13.85 22.38 3.95
N GLN A 435 -14.46 22.67 5.09
CA GLN A 435 -14.65 24.06 5.54
C GLN A 435 -13.32 24.78 5.81
N GLN A 436 -12.36 24.10 6.45
CA GLN A 436 -11.03 24.68 6.71
C GLN A 436 -10.26 24.94 5.41
N VAL A 437 -10.30 24.00 4.46
CA VAL A 437 -9.66 24.18 3.15
C VAL A 437 -10.29 25.36 2.39
N ALA A 438 -11.62 25.44 2.35
CA ALA A 438 -12.32 26.53 1.69
C ALA A 438 -12.00 27.89 2.34
N ALA A 439 -11.94 27.97 3.67
CA ALA A 439 -11.57 29.19 4.39
C ALA A 439 -10.12 29.60 4.10
N ALA A 440 -9.19 28.65 4.08
CA ALA A 440 -7.79 28.91 3.76
C ALA A 440 -7.61 29.39 2.30
N GLN A 441 -8.33 28.80 1.37
CA GLN A 441 -8.33 29.24 -0.04
C GLN A 441 -8.92 30.64 -0.20
N ALA A 442 -10.01 30.95 0.48
CA ALA A 442 -10.61 32.29 0.46
C ALA A 442 -9.67 33.37 1.05
N ALA A 443 -9.01 33.06 2.18
CA ALA A 443 -8.02 33.96 2.79
C ALA A 443 -6.80 34.19 1.86
N ALA A 444 -6.31 33.12 1.21
CA ALA A 444 -5.21 33.24 0.24
C ALA A 444 -5.61 34.06 -1.01
N ALA A 445 -6.84 33.92 -1.49
CA ALA A 445 -7.38 34.74 -2.58
C ALA A 445 -7.52 36.21 -2.20
N ALA A 446 -8.02 36.50 -0.99
CA ALA A 446 -8.13 37.88 -0.47
C ALA A 446 -6.75 38.55 -0.31
N ALA A 447 -5.74 37.80 0.18
CA ALA A 447 -4.37 38.28 0.31
C ALA A 447 -3.74 38.63 -1.06
N ARG A 448 -4.03 37.84 -2.11
CA ARG A 448 -3.57 38.14 -3.49
C ARG A 448 -4.29 39.31 -4.10
N GLY A 449 -5.57 39.51 -3.80
CA GLY A 449 -6.37 40.67 -4.28
C GLY A 449 -5.92 41.98 -3.68
N SER A 450 -5.31 42.01 -2.49
CA SER A 450 -4.81 43.20 -1.82
C SER A 450 -3.40 43.62 -2.27
N SER A 451 -2.62 42.76 -2.93
CA SER A 451 -1.28 43.03 -3.47
C SER A 451 -1.35 43.29 -4.98
N GLY A 452 -2.12 44.29 -5.40
CA GLY A 452 -2.28 44.64 -6.81
C GLY A 452 -0.98 45.17 -7.48
N SER A 453 -0.73 44.67 -8.70
CA SER A 453 0.26 45.08 -9.71
C SER A 453 1.69 44.54 -9.53
N GLY A 454 1.96 43.39 -10.08
CA GLY A 454 3.30 42.88 -10.35
C GLY A 454 3.20 41.52 -11.01
N GLY A 455 3.27 41.49 -12.36
CA GLY A 455 3.09 40.25 -13.13
C GLY A 455 4.19 39.22 -12.87
N ALA A 456 3.78 38.12 -12.26
CA ALA A 456 4.49 36.85 -12.30
C ALA A 456 3.45 35.75 -12.46
N THR A 457 3.60 34.92 -13.46
CA THR A 457 2.78 33.73 -13.71
C THR A 457 2.87 32.79 -12.50
N PRO A 458 1.77 32.26 -11.98
CA PRO A 458 1.82 31.35 -10.84
C PRO A 458 2.41 30.00 -11.24
N ASP A 459 3.39 29.54 -10.49
CA ASP A 459 3.81 28.16 -10.44
C ASP A 459 2.65 27.30 -9.88
N GLU A 460 2.07 26.44 -10.69
CA GLU A 460 0.93 25.57 -10.34
C GLU A 460 1.26 24.47 -9.31
N SER A 461 2.49 24.42 -8.80
CA SER A 461 2.95 23.36 -7.87
C SER A 461 2.68 23.64 -6.38
N GLN A 462 2.12 24.79 -6.01
CA GLN A 462 1.84 25.14 -4.61
C GLN A 462 0.36 24.95 -4.25
N TYR A 463 -0.06 23.73 -4.01
CA TYR A 463 -1.26 23.49 -3.18
C TYR A 463 -0.95 23.94 -1.74
N PRO A 464 -1.84 24.73 -1.10
CA PRO A 464 -1.64 25.10 0.28
C PRO A 464 -1.67 23.84 1.15
N VAL A 465 -0.52 23.45 1.66
CA VAL A 465 -0.45 22.54 2.80
C VAL A 465 -1.15 23.27 3.94
N VAL A 466 -2.35 22.84 4.30
CA VAL A 466 -3.02 23.37 5.48
C VAL A 466 -2.16 22.94 6.68
N PRO A 467 -1.41 23.86 7.33
CA PRO A 467 -0.68 23.48 8.54
C PRO A 467 -1.72 22.97 9.53
N VAL A 468 -1.50 21.81 10.10
CA VAL A 468 -2.18 21.43 11.34
C VAL A 468 -1.81 22.51 12.33
N ALA A 469 -2.75 23.42 12.61
CA ALA A 469 -2.51 24.55 13.46
C ALA A 469 -2.01 24.05 14.81
N MET A 470 -0.75 24.30 15.10
CA MET A 470 -0.24 24.24 16.46
C MET A 470 -0.99 25.31 17.23
N GLY A 471 -1.81 24.91 18.19
CA GLY A 471 -2.47 25.85 19.08
C GLY A 471 -1.44 26.75 19.76
N PRO A 472 -1.79 28.00 20.12
CA PRO A 472 -0.85 28.87 20.78
C PRO A 472 -0.38 28.22 22.08
N SER A 473 0.92 28.11 22.22
CA SER A 473 1.59 27.76 23.46
C SER A 473 1.20 28.81 24.52
N SER A 474 0.46 28.41 25.49
CA SER A 474 0.24 29.15 26.74
C SER A 474 0.82 28.38 27.90
#